data_e89e667407bfdeb4dee35468596f523a
#
_entry.id   e89e667407bfdeb4dee35468596f523a
#
_cell.length_a   1.000
_cell.length_b   1.000
_cell.length_c   1.000
_cell.angle_alpha   90.00
_cell.angle_beta   90.00
_cell.angle_gamma   90.00
#
_symmetry.space_group_name_H-M   'P 1'
#
loop_
_entity.id
_entity.type
_entity.pdbx_description
1 polymer ?
#
loop_
_entity_poly.entity_id
_entity_poly.type
_entity_poly.pdbx_seq_one_letter_code
_entity_poly.pdbx_strand_id
1 'polypeptide(L)'
;SMFGVISAGQPRTHAGLRKIGFFYLKKFTVGRRPLSLYSYENDVIRPLGEPRVHFALNCSAVSCPTLPNIAFTAQAIEQELDNEARRFINDTRHVRLDTREQVLYLSEIFKFYREDFVPAHSASLTAYVNRYHVTPVPLDYRVRFIAYDWTIAAAPR
;
A
#
# COMPACT_ATOMS: atom_id res chain seq x y z
N SER A 1 3.92 -9.54 7.91
CA SER A 1 3.46 -8.52 8.90
C SER A 1 2.69 -9.14 10.06
N MET A 2 1.74 -10.05 9.82
CA MET A 2 0.94 -10.68 10.88
C MET A 2 1.82 -11.40 11.91
N PHE A 3 2.79 -12.19 11.47
CA PHE A 3 3.78 -12.81 12.38
C PHE A 3 4.53 -11.76 13.21
N GLY A 4 4.91 -10.63 12.59
CA GLY A 4 5.54 -9.51 13.28
C GLY A 4 4.64 -8.89 14.34
N VAL A 5 3.35 -8.72 14.06
CA VAL A 5 2.35 -8.22 15.03
C VAL A 5 2.22 -9.16 16.22
N ILE A 6 2.09 -10.47 15.98
CA ILE A 6 2.03 -11.49 17.04
C ILE A 6 3.30 -11.46 17.89
N SER A 7 4.48 -11.48 17.26
CA SER A 7 5.77 -11.45 17.96
C SER A 7 6.04 -10.14 18.72
N ALA A 8 5.37 -9.05 18.34
CA ALA A 8 5.46 -7.75 19.03
C ALA A 8 4.45 -7.62 20.20
N GLY A 9 3.77 -8.70 20.60
CA GLY A 9 2.77 -8.67 21.67
C GLY A 9 1.43 -8.07 21.24
N GLN A 10 1.07 -8.20 19.96
CA GLN A 10 -0.21 -7.77 19.40
C GLN A 10 -0.56 -6.30 19.73
N PRO A 11 0.25 -5.33 19.32
CA PRO A 11 -0.07 -3.92 19.56
C PRO A 11 -1.41 -3.57 18.90
N ARG A 12 -2.16 -2.63 19.51
CA ARG A 12 -3.46 -2.19 18.95
C ARG A 12 -3.30 -1.23 17.78
N THR A 13 -2.14 -0.62 17.61
CA THR A 13 -1.88 0.36 16.56
C THR A 13 -0.39 0.45 16.25
N HIS A 14 -0.08 0.82 15.00
CA HIS A 14 1.25 1.20 14.56
C HIS A 14 1.50 2.72 14.61
N ALA A 15 0.58 3.52 15.15
CA ALA A 15 0.76 4.97 15.23
C ALA A 15 1.87 5.39 16.22
N GLY A 16 2.43 6.58 15.99
CA GLY A 16 3.42 7.21 16.87
C GLY A 16 4.73 6.41 16.99
N LEU A 17 5.32 6.40 18.18
CA LEU A 17 6.61 5.75 18.45
C LEU A 17 6.60 4.22 18.27
N ARG A 18 5.43 3.58 18.35
CA ARG A 18 5.28 2.14 18.11
C ARG A 18 5.64 1.75 16.67
N LYS A 19 5.42 2.67 15.72
CA LYS A 19 5.84 2.52 14.33
C LYS A 19 7.37 2.31 14.23
N ILE A 20 8.14 3.06 14.99
CA ILE A 20 9.61 2.96 14.98
C ILE A 20 10.04 1.58 15.48
N GLY A 21 9.54 1.14 16.62
CA GLY A 21 9.87 -0.18 17.17
C GLY A 21 9.54 -1.34 16.21
N PHE A 22 8.38 -1.27 15.55
CA PHE A 22 7.91 -2.33 14.68
C PHE A 22 8.60 -2.35 13.30
N PHE A 23 8.65 -1.22 12.62
CA PHE A 23 9.13 -1.17 11.24
C PHE A 23 10.64 -0.98 11.12
N TYR A 24 11.29 -0.27 12.04
CA TYR A 24 12.70 0.12 11.92
C TYR A 24 13.63 -0.73 12.80
N LEU A 25 13.22 -1.03 14.02
CA LEU A 25 14.11 -1.70 14.99
C LEU A 25 14.00 -3.22 14.97
N LYS A 26 12.78 -3.76 14.81
CA LYS A 26 12.59 -5.20 14.78
C LYS A 26 13.14 -5.78 13.49
N LYS A 27 14.01 -6.81 13.62
CA LYS A 27 14.64 -7.48 12.48
C LYS A 27 14.02 -8.85 12.23
N PHE A 28 13.96 -9.23 10.98
CA PHE A 28 13.49 -10.52 10.48
C PHE A 28 14.56 -11.09 9.54
N THR A 29 14.73 -12.39 9.52
CA THR A 29 15.67 -13.03 8.59
C THR A 29 15.02 -13.18 7.22
N VAL A 30 15.57 -12.51 6.21
CA VAL A 30 15.14 -12.60 4.81
C VAL A 30 16.38 -12.98 3.98
N GLY A 31 16.34 -14.11 3.30
CA GLY A 31 17.46 -14.58 2.49
C GLY A 31 18.78 -14.66 3.26
N ARG A 32 18.75 -15.13 4.51
CA ARG A 32 19.91 -15.21 5.45
C ARG A 32 20.42 -13.84 5.95
N ARG A 33 19.74 -12.74 5.66
CA ARG A 33 20.11 -11.39 6.11
C ARG A 33 19.11 -10.88 7.13
N PRO A 34 19.57 -10.30 8.27
CA PRO A 34 18.69 -9.66 9.23
C PRO A 34 18.28 -8.26 8.72
N LEU A 35 17.04 -8.10 8.28
CA LEU A 35 16.49 -6.84 7.77
C LEU A 35 15.31 -6.40 8.64
N SER A 36 15.16 -5.09 8.83
CA SER A 36 13.92 -4.53 9.32
C SER A 36 12.86 -4.54 8.21
N LEU A 37 11.59 -4.39 8.54
CA LEU A 37 10.54 -4.26 7.51
C LEU A 37 10.79 -3.01 6.65
N TYR A 38 11.22 -1.92 7.28
CA TYR A 38 11.56 -0.69 6.58
C TYR A 38 12.71 -0.89 5.58
N SER A 39 13.83 -1.52 6.01
CA SER A 39 14.96 -1.80 5.12
C SER A 39 14.57 -2.79 4.02
N TYR A 40 13.76 -3.79 4.32
CA TYR A 40 13.32 -4.73 3.30
C TYR A 40 12.49 -4.04 2.20
N GLU A 41 11.57 -3.16 2.60
CA GLU A 41 10.77 -2.40 1.64
C GLU A 41 11.62 -1.40 0.84
N ASN A 42 12.43 -0.58 1.53
CA ASN A 42 13.10 0.56 0.90
C ASN A 42 14.43 0.21 0.21
N ASP A 43 15.17 -0.80 0.71
CA ASP A 43 16.50 -1.15 0.20
C ASP A 43 16.44 -2.35 -0.75
N VAL A 44 15.35 -3.13 -0.75
CA VAL A 44 15.24 -4.35 -1.57
C VAL A 44 14.08 -4.26 -2.57
N ILE A 45 12.86 -3.90 -2.12
CA ILE A 45 11.67 -3.95 -2.98
C ILE A 45 11.55 -2.69 -3.85
N ARG A 46 11.54 -1.50 -3.25
CA ARG A 46 11.35 -0.23 -3.98
C ARG A 46 12.37 0.03 -5.08
N PRO A 47 13.67 -0.35 -4.93
CA PRO A 47 14.65 -0.21 -6.00
C PRO A 47 14.36 -1.03 -7.26
N LEU A 48 13.44 -1.99 -7.22
CA LEU A 48 12.97 -2.71 -8.41
C LEU A 48 12.12 -1.83 -9.33
N GLY A 49 11.67 -0.65 -8.87
CA GLY A 49 10.92 0.31 -9.68
C GLY A 49 9.49 -0.11 -10.03
N GLU A 50 8.87 -0.97 -9.23
CA GLU A 50 7.54 -1.51 -9.47
C GLU A 50 6.50 -0.91 -8.47
N PRO A 51 5.74 0.13 -8.85
CA PRO A 51 4.84 0.83 -7.92
C PRO A 51 3.64 0.00 -7.45
N ARG A 52 3.24 -1.06 -8.18
CA ARG A 52 2.12 -1.93 -7.78
C ARG A 52 2.40 -2.71 -6.50
N VAL A 53 3.67 -2.83 -6.10
CA VAL A 53 4.04 -3.47 -4.82
C VAL A 53 3.37 -2.79 -3.61
N HIS A 54 3.10 -1.48 -3.69
CA HIS A 54 2.43 -0.74 -2.62
C HIS A 54 0.98 -1.17 -2.39
N PHE A 55 0.37 -1.86 -3.34
CA PHE A 55 -0.98 -2.44 -3.21
C PHE A 55 -0.96 -3.92 -2.80
N ALA A 56 0.22 -4.54 -2.80
CA ALA A 56 0.44 -5.94 -2.42
C ALA A 56 1.08 -6.08 -1.02
N LEU A 57 1.84 -5.08 -0.56
CA LEU A 57 2.45 -5.07 0.76
C LEU A 57 1.41 -4.77 1.83
N ASN A 58 1.38 -5.59 2.89
CA ASN A 58 0.42 -5.44 3.99
C ASN A 58 1.15 -5.25 5.31
N CYS A 59 0.87 -4.16 6.02
CA CYS A 59 1.41 -3.84 7.34
C CYS A 59 0.49 -4.24 8.50
N SER A 60 -0.63 -4.88 8.20
CA SER A 60 -1.68 -5.26 9.17
C SER A 60 -2.47 -4.08 9.78
N ALA A 61 -2.36 -2.86 9.24
CA ALA A 61 -3.22 -1.75 9.63
C ALA A 61 -4.56 -1.78 8.84
N VAL A 62 -5.60 -1.14 9.38
CA VAL A 62 -6.92 -1.05 8.75
C VAL A 62 -6.86 -0.47 7.34
N SER A 63 -6.04 0.57 7.13
CA SER A 63 -5.86 1.20 5.82
C SER A 63 -4.84 0.52 4.91
N CYS A 64 -4.28 -0.63 5.31
CA CYS A 64 -3.43 -1.43 4.41
C CYS A 64 -4.23 -2.04 3.26
N PRO A 65 -3.56 -2.33 2.14
CA PRO A 65 -4.13 -3.21 1.12
C PRO A 65 -4.56 -4.55 1.72
N THR A 66 -5.60 -5.15 1.17
CA THR A 66 -6.06 -6.47 1.61
C THR A 66 -5.01 -7.52 1.23
N LEU A 67 -4.61 -8.37 2.17
CA LEU A 67 -3.66 -9.43 1.90
C LEU A 67 -4.24 -10.42 0.88
N PRO A 68 -3.51 -10.77 -0.21
CA PRO A 68 -3.93 -11.81 -1.13
C PRO A 68 -4.07 -13.17 -0.44
N ASN A 69 -5.01 -13.99 -0.90
CA ASN A 69 -5.21 -15.34 -0.37
C ASN A 69 -4.21 -16.37 -0.92
N ILE A 70 -3.44 -15.99 -1.94
CA ILE A 70 -2.42 -16.83 -2.60
C ILE A 70 -1.07 -16.12 -2.54
N ALA A 71 0.00 -16.89 -2.53
CA ALA A 71 1.35 -16.35 -2.66
C ALA A 71 1.63 -15.94 -4.11
N PHE A 72 2.36 -14.85 -4.29
CA PHE A 72 2.83 -14.43 -5.60
C PHE A 72 3.80 -15.46 -6.19
N THR A 73 3.74 -15.64 -7.51
CA THR A 73 4.59 -16.57 -8.24
C THR A 73 5.42 -15.83 -9.29
N ALA A 74 6.64 -16.30 -9.56
CA ALA A 74 7.49 -15.66 -10.57
C ALA A 74 6.86 -15.69 -11.98
N GLN A 75 6.06 -16.72 -12.28
CA GLN A 75 5.43 -16.91 -13.58
C GLN A 75 4.25 -15.98 -13.83
N ALA A 76 3.52 -15.59 -12.77
CA ALA A 76 2.30 -14.80 -12.88
C ALA A 76 2.40 -13.42 -12.22
N ILE A 77 3.59 -13.00 -11.76
CA ILE A 77 3.80 -11.80 -10.96
C ILE A 77 3.17 -10.54 -11.58
N GLU A 78 3.28 -10.37 -12.88
CA GLU A 78 2.73 -9.21 -13.59
C GLU A 78 1.20 -9.16 -13.47
N GLN A 79 0.54 -10.28 -13.73
CA GLN A 79 -0.91 -10.39 -13.63
C GLN A 79 -1.38 -10.29 -12.17
N GLU A 80 -0.64 -10.89 -11.26
CA GLU A 80 -0.95 -10.87 -9.83
C GLU A 80 -0.86 -9.45 -9.27
N LEU A 81 0.18 -8.68 -9.62
CA LEU A 81 0.33 -7.28 -9.24
C LEU A 81 -0.74 -6.38 -9.88
N ASP A 82 -1.10 -6.63 -11.13
CA ASP A 82 -2.21 -5.92 -11.79
C ASP A 82 -3.55 -6.17 -11.09
N ASN A 83 -3.81 -7.39 -10.67
CA ASN A 83 -5.02 -7.73 -9.94
C ASN A 83 -5.08 -7.00 -8.59
N GLU A 84 -3.97 -6.92 -7.86
CA GLU A 84 -3.91 -6.17 -6.60
C GLU A 84 -4.08 -4.67 -6.82
N ALA A 85 -3.46 -4.10 -7.87
CA ALA A 85 -3.66 -2.70 -8.24
C ALA A 85 -5.13 -2.40 -8.55
N ARG A 86 -5.78 -3.25 -9.36
CA ARG A 86 -7.21 -3.12 -9.67
C ARG A 86 -8.08 -3.26 -8.43
N ARG A 87 -7.80 -4.23 -7.57
CA ARG A 87 -8.54 -4.46 -6.33
C ARG A 87 -8.45 -3.25 -5.40
N PHE A 88 -7.24 -2.71 -5.20
CA PHE A 88 -7.01 -1.56 -4.33
C PHE A 88 -7.66 -0.29 -4.87
N ILE A 89 -7.46 -0.01 -6.16
CA ILE A 89 -7.91 1.24 -6.79
C ILE A 89 -9.44 1.27 -6.96
N ASN A 90 -10.10 0.13 -7.04
CA ASN A 90 -11.56 0.07 -7.11
C ASN A 90 -12.26 -0.18 -5.76
N ASP A 91 -11.50 -0.20 -4.67
CA ASP A 91 -12.05 -0.25 -3.32
C ASP A 91 -12.31 1.17 -2.81
N THR A 92 -13.57 1.49 -2.51
CA THR A 92 -13.99 2.83 -2.05
C THR A 92 -13.38 3.25 -0.71
N ARG A 93 -12.81 2.32 0.04
CA ARG A 93 -12.02 2.63 1.25
C ARG A 93 -10.71 3.34 0.90
N HIS A 94 -10.15 3.08 -0.28
CA HIS A 94 -8.85 3.55 -0.73
C HIS A 94 -8.91 4.60 -1.83
N VAL A 95 -9.90 4.49 -2.72
CA VAL A 95 -10.11 5.43 -3.82
C VAL A 95 -11.60 5.74 -3.93
N ARG A 96 -11.95 7.03 -3.85
CA ARG A 96 -13.33 7.48 -3.94
C ARG A 96 -13.44 8.70 -4.84
N LEU A 97 -14.35 8.63 -5.80
CA LEU A 97 -14.66 9.72 -6.72
C LEU A 97 -15.88 10.47 -6.22
N ASP A 98 -15.74 11.79 -6.03
CA ASP A 98 -16.85 12.71 -5.80
C ASP A 98 -17.02 13.57 -7.05
N THR A 99 -18.00 13.21 -7.88
CA THR A 99 -18.30 13.90 -9.14
C THR A 99 -18.95 15.26 -8.92
N ARG A 100 -19.68 15.43 -7.81
CA ARG A 100 -20.34 16.69 -7.47
C ARG A 100 -19.34 17.76 -7.06
N GLU A 101 -18.36 17.38 -6.21
CA GLU A 101 -17.33 18.28 -5.73
C GLU A 101 -16.11 18.31 -6.65
N GLN A 102 -16.09 17.49 -7.69
CA GLN A 102 -14.94 17.30 -8.61
C GLN A 102 -13.65 16.96 -7.85
N VAL A 103 -13.74 15.99 -6.94
CA VAL A 103 -12.62 15.55 -6.10
C VAL A 103 -12.38 14.06 -6.24
N LEU A 104 -11.13 13.71 -6.45
CA LEU A 104 -10.62 12.35 -6.32
C LEU A 104 -9.97 12.20 -4.95
N TYR A 105 -10.55 11.36 -4.09
CA TYR A 105 -9.97 11.00 -2.80
C TYR A 105 -9.12 9.75 -2.96
N LEU A 106 -7.86 9.81 -2.53
CA LEU A 106 -6.90 8.73 -2.61
C LEU A 106 -6.38 8.35 -1.23
N SER A 107 -6.13 7.08 -0.98
CA SER A 107 -5.39 6.63 0.19
C SER A 107 -4.07 7.39 0.34
N GLU A 108 -3.66 7.67 1.58
CA GLU A 108 -2.34 8.28 1.83
C GLU A 108 -1.16 7.40 1.38
N ILE A 109 -1.35 6.15 0.99
CA ILE A 109 -0.32 5.34 0.31
C ILE A 109 0.20 6.09 -0.92
N PHE A 110 -0.67 6.70 -1.73
CA PHE A 110 -0.27 7.52 -2.88
C PHE A 110 0.52 8.78 -2.49
N LYS A 111 0.35 9.27 -1.27
CA LYS A 111 1.10 10.39 -0.73
C LYS A 111 2.46 9.95 -0.18
N PHE A 112 2.50 8.84 0.57
CA PHE A 112 3.72 8.32 1.18
C PHE A 112 4.76 7.88 0.15
N TYR A 113 4.29 7.31 -0.95
CA TYR A 113 5.12 6.76 -2.03
C TYR A 113 4.95 7.52 -3.35
N ARG A 114 4.62 8.82 -3.27
CA ARG A 114 4.30 9.63 -4.46
C ARG A 114 5.35 9.52 -5.56
N GLU A 115 6.62 9.51 -5.19
CA GLU A 115 7.76 9.48 -6.12
C GLU A 115 7.81 8.18 -6.93
N ASP A 116 7.32 7.09 -6.37
CA ASP A 116 7.27 5.79 -7.04
C ASP A 116 6.15 5.76 -8.11
N PHE A 117 5.16 6.66 -8.02
CA PHE A 117 4.07 6.78 -8.99
C PHE A 117 4.29 7.91 -10.00
N VAL A 118 4.77 9.07 -9.54
CA VAL A 118 4.86 10.32 -10.32
C VAL A 118 6.20 11.01 -10.05
N PRO A 119 6.99 11.34 -11.07
CA PRO A 119 6.74 11.18 -12.52
C PRO A 119 7.14 9.80 -13.08
N ALA A 120 7.68 8.92 -12.25
CA ALA A 120 8.33 7.68 -12.70
C ALA A 120 7.44 6.83 -13.64
N HIS A 121 6.15 6.69 -13.33
CA HIS A 121 5.24 5.82 -14.08
C HIS A 121 4.01 6.54 -14.66
N SER A 122 3.78 7.82 -14.32
CA SER A 122 2.63 8.57 -14.82
C SER A 122 2.82 10.08 -14.68
N ALA A 123 2.12 10.88 -15.48
CA ALA A 123 2.16 12.34 -15.41
C ALA A 123 1.48 12.89 -14.14
N SER A 124 0.52 12.17 -13.56
CA SER A 124 -0.17 12.55 -12.34
C SER A 124 -0.72 11.32 -11.60
N LEU A 125 -1.10 11.48 -10.33
CA LEU A 125 -1.77 10.41 -9.57
C LEU A 125 -3.10 10.01 -10.21
N THR A 126 -3.88 10.99 -10.72
CA THR A 126 -5.13 10.70 -11.43
C THR A 126 -4.89 9.87 -12.69
N ALA A 127 -3.86 10.22 -13.47
CA ALA A 127 -3.49 9.46 -14.66
C ALA A 127 -3.03 8.04 -14.31
N TYR A 128 -2.31 7.86 -13.18
CA TYR A 128 -1.93 6.54 -12.71
C TYR A 128 -3.17 5.71 -12.30
N VAL A 129 -4.09 6.29 -11.52
CA VAL A 129 -5.35 5.65 -11.09
C VAL A 129 -6.17 5.22 -12.30
N ASN A 130 -6.26 6.04 -13.35
CA ASN A 130 -7.02 5.74 -14.56
C ASN A 130 -6.52 4.49 -15.33
N ARG A 131 -5.35 3.98 -15.05
CA ARG A 131 -4.86 2.71 -15.64
C ARG A 131 -5.62 1.50 -15.10
N TYR A 132 -6.21 1.62 -13.91
CA TYR A 132 -6.78 0.49 -13.16
C TYR A 132 -8.22 0.74 -12.72
N HIS A 133 -8.67 1.99 -12.61
CA HIS A 133 -10.01 2.33 -12.16
C HIS A 133 -11.06 2.01 -13.24
N VAL A 134 -12.18 1.41 -12.83
CA VAL A 134 -13.25 0.99 -13.77
C VAL A 134 -13.94 2.17 -14.44
N THR A 135 -14.03 3.31 -13.76
CA THR A 135 -14.61 4.54 -14.30
C THR A 135 -13.50 5.57 -14.52
N PRO A 136 -13.30 6.07 -15.74
CA PRO A 136 -12.33 7.12 -15.99
C PRO A 136 -12.60 8.37 -15.14
N VAL A 137 -11.55 8.84 -14.45
CA VAL A 137 -11.59 10.06 -13.64
C VAL A 137 -11.05 11.21 -14.47
N PRO A 138 -11.77 12.35 -14.58
CA PRO A 138 -11.27 13.55 -15.25
C PRO A 138 -9.94 14.02 -14.63
N LEU A 139 -8.98 14.40 -15.48
CA LEU A 139 -7.63 14.74 -15.02
C LEU A 139 -7.54 16.08 -14.27
N ASP A 140 -8.55 16.92 -14.41
CA ASP A 140 -8.69 18.22 -13.75
C ASP A 140 -9.32 18.14 -12.35
N TYR A 141 -9.79 16.96 -11.93
CA TYR A 141 -10.31 16.78 -10.58
C TYR A 141 -9.21 17.00 -9.53
N ARG A 142 -9.59 17.68 -8.46
CA ARG A 142 -8.66 17.92 -7.33
C ARG A 142 -8.41 16.62 -6.58
N VAL A 143 -7.15 16.33 -6.29
CA VAL A 143 -6.77 15.19 -5.47
C VAL A 143 -6.76 15.59 -3.99
N ARG A 144 -7.42 14.79 -3.14
CA ARG A 144 -7.35 14.84 -1.68
C ARG A 144 -6.98 13.49 -1.13
N PHE A 145 -6.45 13.45 0.08
CA PHE A 145 -6.01 12.19 0.68
C PHE A 145 -6.97 11.77 1.81
N ILE A 146 -7.28 10.47 1.82
CA ILE A 146 -8.01 9.79 2.89
C ILE A 146 -6.99 9.49 3.98
N ALA A 147 -7.24 9.96 5.21
CA ALA A 147 -6.35 9.76 6.35
C ALA A 147 -6.09 8.27 6.59
N TYR A 148 -4.82 7.92 6.84
CA TYR A 148 -4.41 6.54 7.03
C TYR A 148 -4.71 6.07 8.45
N ASP A 149 -5.54 5.05 8.60
CA ASP A 149 -5.85 4.40 9.87
C ASP A 149 -4.79 3.34 10.21
N TRP A 150 -3.93 3.67 11.17
CA TRP A 150 -2.86 2.81 11.67
C TRP A 150 -3.31 1.79 12.72
N THR A 151 -4.60 1.73 13.04
CA THR A 151 -5.15 0.70 13.93
C THR A 151 -4.88 -0.68 13.32
N ILE A 152 -4.46 -1.64 14.14
CA ILE A 152 -4.24 -3.01 13.68
C ILE A 152 -5.58 -3.61 13.29
N ALA A 153 -5.69 -4.08 12.06
CA ALA A 153 -6.85 -4.81 11.58
C ALA A 153 -6.98 -6.11 12.39
N ALA A 154 -8.11 -6.26 13.07
CA ALA A 154 -8.42 -7.53 13.74
C ALA A 154 -8.60 -8.61 12.67
N ALA A 155 -8.05 -9.80 12.91
CA ALA A 155 -8.41 -10.95 12.09
C ALA A 155 -9.93 -11.15 12.17
N PRO A 156 -10.63 -11.45 11.06
CA PRO A 156 -12.03 -11.83 11.15
C PRO A 156 -12.14 -13.03 12.10
N ARG A 157 -13.03 -12.92 13.08
CA ARG A 157 -13.35 -14.01 14.00
C ARG A 157 -14.12 -15.09 13.28
#